data_333e158cbba3a41d82382c8a47bcf0f4
#
_entry.id   333e158cbba3a41d82382c8a47bcf0f4
#
_cell.length_a   1.000
_cell.length_b   1.000
_cell.length_c   1.000
_cell.angle_alpha   90.00
_cell.angle_beta   90.00
_cell.angle_gamma   90.00
#
_symmetry.space_group_name_H-M   'P 1'
#
loop_
_entity.id
_entity.type
_entity.pdbx_description
1 polymer ?
#
loop_
_entity_poly.entity_id
_entity_poly.type
_entity_poly.pdbx_seq_one_letter_code
_entity_poly.pdbx_strand_id
1 'polypeptide(L)'
;MAAPRISLDQWRAFVAVVDASGYAQAAKSLHKSQSAVTYAVQKLESQLGVKAFEIQGRKAVLTATGHLLYRRAQALLEVAGTLEQAARTLSAGWEAEIRVAAEIIFPTWLLLDCLARFGGESPHTRIELIESVMGGTPEALISRQADLAIAASIPQGFSGDPLMRARFVLAAHPNHPLHQLGRKLTMSDLAAHRHLVVRESGTRRDTRPSMEIEQRWTVGQLSTSIEAATRGHGFAWFPEERIRSELAAGALKALPMREGAERFVELYLVFADRDAAGSGTKRLAEIIREEVVRTCPTLARRADRQRHRESV
;
A
#
# COMPACT_ATOMS: atom_id res chain seq x y z
N MET A 1 15.94 25.76 22.74
CA MET A 1 14.55 26.30 22.60
C MET A 1 13.98 26.54 23.98
N ALA A 2 13.32 27.69 24.22
CA ALA A 2 12.64 27.95 25.49
C ALA A 2 11.44 26.97 25.63
N ALA A 3 11.25 26.38 26.83
CA ALA A 3 10.11 25.50 27.09
C ALA A 3 8.77 26.27 27.00
N PRO A 4 7.71 25.64 26.46
CA PRO A 4 6.38 26.25 26.45
C PRO A 4 5.90 26.55 27.87
N ARG A 5 5.35 27.73 28.08
CA ARG A 5 4.83 28.13 29.40
C ARG A 5 3.40 27.66 29.65
N ILE A 6 2.66 27.40 28.58
CA ILE A 6 1.25 26.96 28.62
C ILE A 6 1.20 25.45 28.48
N SER A 7 0.50 24.78 29.41
CA SER A 7 0.33 23.33 29.37
C SER A 7 -0.74 22.90 28.34
N LEU A 8 -0.68 21.65 27.87
CA LEU A 8 -1.72 21.09 27.02
C LEU A 8 -3.10 21.11 27.69
N ASP A 9 -3.17 20.93 29.02
CA ASP A 9 -4.42 21.02 29.78
C ASP A 9 -5.05 22.42 29.74
N GLN A 10 -4.22 23.47 29.73
CA GLN A 10 -4.72 24.86 29.61
C GLN A 10 -5.25 25.11 28.19
N TRP A 11 -4.54 24.66 27.15
CA TRP A 11 -5.02 24.73 25.77
C TRP A 11 -6.30 23.93 25.56
N ARG A 12 -6.38 22.72 26.15
CA ARG A 12 -7.57 21.89 26.11
C ARG A 12 -8.78 22.54 26.78
N ALA A 13 -8.58 23.18 27.95
CA ALA A 13 -9.63 23.94 28.62
C ALA A 13 -10.12 25.12 27.78
N PHE A 14 -9.19 25.87 27.16
CA PHE A 14 -9.52 27.00 26.29
C PHE A 14 -10.34 26.55 25.08
N VAL A 15 -9.90 25.52 24.35
CA VAL A 15 -10.61 24.96 23.18
C VAL A 15 -12.00 24.47 23.60
N ALA A 16 -12.10 23.72 24.70
CA ALA A 16 -13.38 23.20 25.19
C ALA A 16 -14.40 24.31 25.53
N VAL A 17 -13.96 25.46 26.07
CA VAL A 17 -14.86 26.59 26.35
C VAL A 17 -15.45 27.16 25.05
N VAL A 18 -14.65 27.20 23.99
CA VAL A 18 -15.13 27.67 22.68
C VAL A 18 -16.12 26.67 22.07
N ASP A 19 -15.75 25.40 22.01
CA ASP A 19 -16.55 24.32 21.39
C ASP A 19 -17.90 24.16 22.09
N ALA A 20 -17.88 24.21 23.43
CA ALA A 20 -19.09 24.08 24.24
C ALA A 20 -19.88 25.39 24.41
N SER A 21 -19.41 26.50 23.78
CA SER A 21 -20.02 27.83 23.88
C SER A 21 -20.21 28.32 25.33
N GLY A 22 -19.31 27.89 26.25
CA GLY A 22 -19.33 28.36 27.63
C GLY A 22 -18.63 27.49 28.65
N TYR A 23 -18.25 28.12 29.77
CA TYR A 23 -17.43 27.49 30.82
C TYR A 23 -18.12 26.34 31.53
N ALA A 24 -19.44 26.43 31.78
CA ALA A 24 -20.19 25.39 32.50
C ALA A 24 -20.29 24.09 31.66
N GLN A 25 -20.52 24.20 30.36
CA GLN A 25 -20.60 23.05 29.47
C GLN A 25 -19.22 22.44 29.21
N ALA A 26 -18.20 23.29 29.04
CA ALA A 26 -16.82 22.86 28.93
C ALA A 26 -16.34 22.08 30.18
N ALA A 27 -16.74 22.50 31.37
CA ALA A 27 -16.44 21.78 32.60
C ALA A 27 -17.05 20.37 32.62
N LYS A 28 -18.29 20.22 32.16
CA LYS A 28 -18.95 18.93 32.02
C LYS A 28 -18.22 18.03 31.02
N SER A 29 -17.88 18.53 29.83
CA SER A 29 -17.19 17.75 28.78
C SER A 29 -15.79 17.32 29.21
N LEU A 30 -15.11 18.10 30.03
CA LEU A 30 -13.78 17.81 30.57
C LEU A 30 -13.79 17.03 31.91
N HIS A 31 -14.97 16.73 32.46
CA HIS A 31 -15.12 16.14 33.82
C HIS A 31 -14.37 16.92 34.90
N LYS A 32 -14.40 18.25 34.82
CA LYS A 32 -13.74 19.18 35.76
C LYS A 32 -14.77 20.15 36.38
N SER A 33 -14.39 20.82 37.46
CA SER A 33 -15.24 21.93 37.99
C SER A 33 -15.17 23.13 37.08
N GLN A 34 -16.23 23.93 37.06
CA GLN A 34 -16.25 25.20 36.29
C GLN A 34 -15.16 26.16 36.76
N SER A 35 -14.88 26.22 38.06
CA SER A 35 -13.79 27.02 38.61
C SER A 35 -12.41 26.63 38.12
N ALA A 36 -12.15 25.31 37.97
CA ALA A 36 -10.90 24.78 37.43
C ALA A 36 -10.71 25.17 35.95
N VAL A 37 -11.77 25.08 35.13
CA VAL A 37 -11.73 25.46 33.72
C VAL A 37 -11.54 26.97 33.59
N THR A 38 -12.26 27.78 34.39
CA THR A 38 -12.11 29.23 34.41
C THR A 38 -10.68 29.63 34.79
N TYR A 39 -10.13 29.04 35.87
CA TYR A 39 -8.75 29.28 36.27
C TYR A 39 -7.73 28.94 35.19
N ALA A 40 -7.88 27.77 34.53
CA ALA A 40 -6.98 27.35 33.44
C ALA A 40 -6.95 28.38 32.31
N VAL A 41 -8.11 28.88 31.87
CA VAL A 41 -8.22 29.86 30.79
C VAL A 41 -7.66 31.25 31.25
N GLN A 42 -8.00 31.70 32.44
CA GLN A 42 -7.46 32.98 32.97
C GLN A 42 -5.94 32.94 33.13
N LYS A 43 -5.39 31.80 33.57
CA LYS A 43 -3.95 31.59 33.66
C LYS A 43 -3.28 31.58 32.28
N LEU A 44 -3.89 30.95 31.27
CA LEU A 44 -3.43 31.02 29.90
C LEU A 44 -3.37 32.47 29.39
N GLU A 45 -4.45 33.23 29.53
CA GLU A 45 -4.52 34.64 29.13
C GLU A 45 -3.44 35.49 29.83
N SER A 46 -3.29 35.31 31.15
CA SER A 46 -2.30 36.03 31.95
C SER A 46 -0.86 35.69 31.52
N GLN A 47 -0.54 34.42 31.31
CA GLN A 47 0.80 33.98 30.90
C GLN A 47 1.18 34.44 29.49
N LEU A 48 0.20 34.57 28.59
CA LEU A 48 0.40 35.05 27.23
C LEU A 48 0.31 36.61 27.15
N GLY A 49 -0.20 37.26 28.17
CA GLY A 49 -0.42 38.73 28.17
C GLY A 49 -1.50 39.16 27.18
N VAL A 50 -2.50 38.31 26.90
CA VAL A 50 -3.56 38.59 25.94
C VAL A 50 -4.94 38.29 26.52
N LYS A 51 -5.99 38.85 25.92
CA LYS A 51 -7.37 38.49 26.16
C LYS A 51 -7.87 37.64 25.01
N ALA A 52 -8.23 36.40 25.30
CA ALA A 52 -8.81 35.49 24.34
C ALA A 52 -10.34 35.61 24.28
N PHE A 53 -10.96 35.98 25.41
CA PHE A 53 -12.40 36.20 25.50
C PHE A 53 -12.69 37.65 25.91
N GLU A 54 -13.80 38.16 25.41
CA GLU A 54 -14.46 39.39 25.88
C GLU A 54 -15.90 39.08 26.25
N ILE A 55 -16.47 39.88 27.14
CA ILE A 55 -17.86 39.73 27.59
C ILE A 55 -18.75 40.59 26.71
N GLN A 56 -19.61 39.96 25.91
CA GLN A 56 -20.68 40.65 25.18
C GLN A 56 -22.04 40.27 25.79
N GLY A 57 -22.60 41.20 26.55
CA GLY A 57 -23.79 40.94 27.35
C GLY A 57 -23.54 39.95 28.47
N ARG A 58 -24.13 38.75 28.38
CA ARG A 58 -23.94 37.62 29.34
C ARG A 58 -23.09 36.46 28.78
N LYS A 59 -22.52 36.60 27.58
CA LYS A 59 -21.74 35.56 26.92
C LYS A 59 -20.28 35.95 26.77
N ALA A 60 -19.40 34.99 26.95
CA ALA A 60 -18.00 35.11 26.61
C ALA A 60 -17.85 34.81 25.09
N VAL A 61 -17.32 35.81 24.35
CA VAL A 61 -17.10 35.71 22.89
C VAL A 61 -15.60 35.80 22.63
N LEU A 62 -15.11 35.12 21.61
CA LEU A 62 -13.71 35.21 21.25
C LEU A 62 -13.33 36.57 20.70
N THR A 63 -12.21 37.10 21.17
CA THR A 63 -11.54 38.26 20.54
C THR A 63 -10.89 37.83 19.21
N ALA A 64 -10.42 38.79 18.40
CA ALA A 64 -9.63 38.48 17.20
C ALA A 64 -8.39 37.63 17.53
N THR A 65 -7.71 37.93 18.65
CA THR A 65 -6.59 37.11 19.17
C THR A 65 -7.08 35.72 19.61
N GLY A 66 -8.24 35.68 20.28
CA GLY A 66 -8.87 34.40 20.68
C GLY A 66 -9.14 33.48 19.51
N HIS A 67 -9.66 34.00 18.40
CA HIS A 67 -9.86 33.21 17.17
C HIS A 67 -8.55 32.65 16.58
N LEU A 68 -7.47 33.42 16.61
CA LEU A 68 -6.16 32.95 16.16
C LEU A 68 -5.64 31.85 17.07
N LEU A 69 -5.70 32.08 18.39
CA LEU A 69 -5.24 31.07 19.39
C LEU A 69 -6.07 29.81 19.31
N TYR A 70 -7.38 29.88 19.12
CA TYR A 70 -8.25 28.70 18.99
C TYR A 70 -7.82 27.76 17.85
N ARG A 71 -7.65 28.32 16.64
CA ARG A 71 -7.19 27.50 15.49
C ARG A 71 -5.82 26.86 15.72
N ARG A 72 -4.89 27.60 16.35
CA ARG A 72 -3.55 27.08 16.64
C ARG A 72 -3.56 26.05 17.78
N ALA A 73 -4.40 26.25 18.78
CA ALA A 73 -4.57 25.31 19.88
C ALA A 73 -5.20 23.99 19.42
N GLN A 74 -6.19 24.04 18.53
CA GLN A 74 -6.75 22.84 17.93
C GLN A 74 -5.67 22.01 17.20
N ALA A 75 -4.88 22.65 16.33
CA ALA A 75 -3.79 21.98 15.63
C ALA A 75 -2.74 21.38 16.58
N LEU A 76 -2.40 22.11 17.67
CA LEU A 76 -1.47 21.59 18.68
C LEU A 76 -2.02 20.36 19.42
N LEU A 77 -3.29 20.39 19.80
CA LEU A 77 -3.95 19.27 20.48
C LEU A 77 -4.09 18.04 19.57
N GLU A 78 -4.34 18.24 18.28
CA GLU A 78 -4.37 17.19 17.28
C GLU A 78 -2.99 16.51 17.16
N VAL A 79 -1.91 17.29 17.05
CA VAL A 79 -0.54 16.75 17.03
C VAL A 79 -0.22 15.97 18.31
N ALA A 80 -0.61 16.49 19.48
CA ALA A 80 -0.42 15.79 20.74
C ALA A 80 -1.20 14.46 20.79
N GLY A 81 -2.44 14.45 20.34
CA GLY A 81 -3.27 13.25 20.24
C GLY A 81 -2.68 12.19 19.28
N THR A 82 -2.14 12.65 18.16
CA THR A 82 -1.44 11.79 17.19
C THR A 82 -0.21 11.12 17.81
N LEU A 83 0.58 11.86 18.60
CA LEU A 83 1.75 11.33 19.30
C LEU A 83 1.36 10.27 20.34
N GLU A 84 0.30 10.52 21.13
CA GLU A 84 -0.21 9.55 22.11
C GLU A 84 -0.73 8.29 21.43
N GLN A 85 -1.41 8.42 20.30
CA GLN A 85 -1.91 7.29 19.53
C GLN A 85 -0.75 6.48 18.94
N ALA A 86 0.29 7.12 18.40
CA ALA A 86 1.49 6.44 17.91
C ALA A 86 2.17 5.63 19.03
N ALA A 87 2.28 6.22 20.25
CA ALA A 87 2.83 5.51 21.39
C ALA A 87 2.00 4.28 21.80
N ARG A 88 0.66 4.38 21.75
CA ARG A 88 -0.23 3.23 22.01
C ARG A 88 -0.08 2.14 20.94
N THR A 89 0.02 2.50 19.68
CA THR A 89 0.21 1.57 18.57
C THR A 89 1.51 0.79 18.73
N LEU A 90 2.61 1.48 19.04
CA LEU A 90 3.91 0.83 19.33
C LEU A 90 3.85 -0.08 20.57
N SER A 91 3.14 0.36 21.63
CA SER A 91 2.96 -0.45 22.86
C SER A 91 2.09 -1.69 22.61
N ALA A 92 1.24 -1.68 21.61
CA ALA A 92 0.44 -2.83 21.17
C ALA A 92 1.22 -3.80 20.26
N GLY A 93 2.53 -3.58 20.05
CA GLY A 93 3.40 -4.43 19.23
C GLY A 93 3.26 -4.21 17.73
N TRP A 94 2.71 -3.06 17.31
CA TRP A 94 2.67 -2.67 15.90
C TRP A 94 4.00 -1.99 15.53
N GLU A 95 4.50 -2.30 14.35
CA GLU A 95 5.74 -1.74 13.85
C GLU A 95 5.54 -0.27 13.41
N ALA A 96 6.56 0.56 13.60
CA ALA A 96 6.59 1.93 13.10
C ALA A 96 6.68 1.96 11.56
N GLU A 97 7.26 0.92 10.96
CA GLU A 97 7.44 0.75 9.53
C GLU A 97 7.35 -0.72 9.15
N ILE A 98 6.70 -1.01 8.02
CA ILE A 98 6.62 -2.33 7.39
C ILE A 98 7.11 -2.19 5.96
N ARG A 99 8.09 -3.00 5.57
CA ARG A 99 8.64 -3.03 4.22
C ARG A 99 8.09 -4.25 3.49
N VAL A 100 7.38 -3.99 2.39
CA VAL A 100 6.71 -5.00 1.60
C VAL A 100 7.37 -5.10 0.23
N ALA A 101 7.95 -6.26 -0.10
CA ALA A 101 8.38 -6.54 -1.45
C ALA A 101 7.25 -7.22 -2.23
N ALA A 102 6.92 -6.69 -3.40
CA ALA A 102 5.86 -7.24 -4.22
C ALA A 102 6.37 -7.54 -5.64
N GLU A 103 6.16 -8.78 -6.08
CA GLU A 103 6.37 -9.15 -7.47
C GLU A 103 5.44 -8.35 -8.38
N ILE A 104 5.98 -7.72 -9.42
CA ILE A 104 5.22 -6.84 -10.33
C ILE A 104 4.04 -7.52 -11.02
N ILE A 105 3.98 -8.85 -11.02
CA ILE A 105 2.86 -9.62 -11.56
C ILE A 105 1.65 -9.65 -10.63
N PHE A 106 1.82 -9.30 -9.35
CA PHE A 106 0.68 -9.12 -8.45
C PHE A 106 -0.13 -7.87 -8.87
N PRO A 107 -1.47 -7.92 -8.88
CA PRO A 107 -2.28 -6.78 -9.31
C PRO A 107 -2.06 -5.54 -8.44
N THR A 108 -1.58 -4.43 -9.05
CA THR A 108 -1.27 -3.20 -8.29
C THR A 108 -2.51 -2.61 -7.62
N TRP A 109 -3.66 -2.61 -8.32
CA TRP A 109 -4.91 -2.12 -7.76
C TRP A 109 -5.31 -2.87 -6.48
N LEU A 110 -5.15 -4.20 -6.48
CA LEU A 110 -5.44 -5.04 -5.31
C LEU A 110 -4.46 -4.77 -4.16
N LEU A 111 -3.18 -4.60 -4.47
CA LEU A 111 -2.18 -4.26 -3.47
C LEU A 111 -2.49 -2.91 -2.81
N LEU A 112 -2.82 -1.90 -3.61
CA LEU A 112 -3.18 -0.58 -3.10
C LEU A 112 -4.45 -0.60 -2.24
N ASP A 113 -5.45 -1.40 -2.59
CA ASP A 113 -6.64 -1.61 -1.77
C ASP A 113 -6.30 -2.25 -0.42
N CYS A 114 -5.39 -3.25 -0.42
CA CYS A 114 -4.88 -3.86 0.82
C CYS A 114 -4.15 -2.82 1.70
N LEU A 115 -3.28 -2.01 1.10
CA LEU A 115 -2.54 -0.98 1.83
C LEU A 115 -3.46 0.13 2.36
N ALA A 116 -4.48 0.53 1.58
CA ALA A 116 -5.48 1.51 2.01
C ALA A 116 -6.30 1.00 3.21
N ARG A 117 -6.74 -0.26 3.15
CA ARG A 117 -7.44 -0.90 4.27
C ARG A 117 -6.56 -0.98 5.52
N PHE A 118 -5.31 -1.41 5.37
CA PHE A 118 -4.34 -1.45 6.46
C PHE A 118 -4.08 -0.06 7.05
N GLY A 119 -3.91 0.97 6.21
CA GLY A 119 -3.72 2.35 6.64
C GLY A 119 -4.89 2.90 7.45
N GLY A 120 -6.13 2.44 7.17
CA GLY A 120 -7.31 2.75 7.99
C GLY A 120 -7.24 2.12 9.39
N GLU A 121 -6.65 0.92 9.53
CA GLU A 121 -6.48 0.23 10.81
C GLU A 121 -5.24 0.73 11.58
N SER A 122 -4.17 1.12 10.89
CA SER A 122 -2.91 1.60 11.47
C SER A 122 -2.35 2.83 10.73
N PRO A 123 -2.92 4.01 10.96
CA PRO A 123 -2.53 5.24 10.23
C PRO A 123 -1.11 5.74 10.59
N HIS A 124 -0.49 5.20 11.63
CA HIS A 124 0.83 5.62 12.11
C HIS A 124 1.97 4.67 11.69
N THR A 125 1.65 3.51 11.12
CA THR A 125 2.65 2.60 10.54
C THR A 125 3.00 3.08 9.12
N ARG A 126 4.27 3.31 8.87
CA ARG A 126 4.77 3.60 7.52
C ARG A 126 4.82 2.32 6.71
N ILE A 127 4.50 2.42 5.43
CA ILE A 127 4.66 1.33 4.48
C ILE A 127 5.71 1.74 3.44
N GLU A 128 6.76 0.95 3.32
CA GLU A 128 7.68 0.98 2.19
C GLU A 128 7.32 -0.15 1.23
N LEU A 129 6.98 0.20 -0.02
CA LEU A 129 6.67 -0.76 -1.06
C LEU A 129 7.84 -0.89 -2.04
N ILE A 130 8.39 -2.09 -2.15
CA ILE A 130 9.47 -2.45 -3.06
C ILE A 130 8.87 -3.28 -4.19
N GLU A 131 8.67 -2.66 -5.36
CA GLU A 131 8.27 -3.41 -6.55
C GLU A 131 9.51 -4.10 -7.16
N SER A 132 9.39 -5.39 -7.42
CA SER A 132 10.51 -6.21 -7.87
C SER A 132 10.09 -7.23 -8.95
N VAL A 133 11.07 -7.71 -9.69
CA VAL A 133 10.89 -8.63 -10.81
C VAL A 133 11.69 -9.89 -10.54
N MET A 134 11.02 -11.05 -10.50
CA MET A 134 11.60 -12.37 -10.35
C MET A 134 12.57 -12.46 -9.15
N GLY A 135 13.87 -12.60 -9.37
CA GLY A 135 14.89 -12.78 -8.34
C GLY A 135 15.00 -11.62 -7.34
N GLY A 136 14.52 -10.42 -7.67
CA GLY A 136 14.56 -9.28 -6.77
C GLY A 136 13.71 -9.42 -5.52
N THR A 137 12.56 -10.10 -5.59
CA THR A 137 11.68 -10.33 -4.43
C THR A 137 12.32 -11.27 -3.39
N PRO A 138 12.82 -12.46 -3.78
CA PRO A 138 13.60 -13.31 -2.88
C PRO A 138 14.83 -12.61 -2.30
N GLU A 139 15.53 -11.81 -3.10
CA GLU A 139 16.72 -11.08 -2.64
C GLU A 139 16.39 -10.06 -1.56
N ALA A 140 15.28 -9.33 -1.69
CA ALA A 140 14.82 -8.38 -0.68
C ALA A 140 14.52 -9.07 0.68
N LEU A 141 13.99 -10.30 0.67
CA LEU A 141 13.80 -11.10 1.89
C LEU A 141 15.15 -11.54 2.49
N ILE A 142 16.04 -12.12 1.67
CA ILE A 142 17.34 -12.64 2.10
C ILE A 142 18.21 -11.53 2.69
N SER A 143 18.19 -10.34 2.07
CA SER A 143 18.95 -9.16 2.51
C SER A 143 18.26 -8.37 3.63
N ARG A 144 17.10 -8.85 4.12
CA ARG A 144 16.29 -8.17 5.15
C ARG A 144 15.86 -6.74 4.76
N GLN A 145 15.71 -6.49 3.47
CA GLN A 145 15.14 -5.24 2.97
C GLN A 145 13.60 -5.25 2.99
N ALA A 146 12.99 -6.43 3.10
CA ALA A 146 11.55 -6.58 3.23
C ALA A 146 11.20 -7.43 4.46
N ASP A 147 10.12 -7.08 5.13
CA ASP A 147 9.56 -7.81 6.26
C ASP A 147 8.51 -8.84 5.81
N LEU A 148 7.82 -8.51 4.72
CA LEU A 148 6.80 -9.34 4.06
C LEU A 148 7.01 -9.28 2.54
N ALA A 149 6.80 -10.40 1.84
CA ALA A 149 6.89 -10.41 0.40
C ALA A 149 5.74 -11.17 -0.26
N ILE A 150 5.32 -10.68 -1.44
CA ILE A 150 4.50 -11.41 -2.41
C ILE A 150 5.45 -11.86 -3.51
N ALA A 151 5.84 -13.14 -3.50
CA ALA A 151 6.93 -13.68 -4.31
C ALA A 151 6.47 -14.80 -5.26
N ALA A 152 7.08 -14.87 -6.43
CA ALA A 152 6.86 -15.98 -7.39
C ALA A 152 7.65 -17.24 -7.02
N SER A 153 8.59 -17.16 -6.10
CA SER A 153 9.35 -18.30 -5.59
C SER A 153 9.69 -18.09 -4.11
N ILE A 154 9.80 -19.19 -3.38
CA ILE A 154 10.17 -19.18 -1.96
C ILE A 154 11.69 -19.38 -1.86
N PRO A 155 12.45 -18.45 -1.28
CA PRO A 155 13.89 -18.61 -1.10
C PRO A 155 14.22 -19.79 -0.18
N GLN A 156 15.38 -20.38 -0.36
CA GLN A 156 15.85 -21.46 0.52
C GLN A 156 15.94 -20.97 1.98
N GLY A 157 15.39 -21.75 2.90
CA GLY A 157 15.34 -21.43 4.32
C GLY A 157 14.13 -20.60 4.75
N PHE A 158 13.28 -20.21 3.81
CA PHE A 158 12.02 -19.52 4.09
C PHE A 158 10.83 -20.45 3.90
N SER A 159 9.70 -20.08 4.51
CA SER A 159 8.41 -20.70 4.27
C SER A 159 7.44 -19.67 3.69
N GLY A 160 6.60 -20.10 2.75
CA GLY A 160 5.61 -19.23 2.12
C GLY A 160 4.25 -19.90 2.03
N ASP A 161 3.21 -19.11 2.22
CA ASP A 161 1.83 -19.57 2.04
C ASP A 161 1.39 -19.31 0.59
N PRO A 162 0.80 -20.28 -0.11
CA PRO A 162 0.20 -20.04 -1.42
C PRO A 162 -0.84 -18.91 -1.32
N LEU A 163 -0.75 -17.94 -2.23
CA LEU A 163 -1.60 -16.75 -2.21
C LEU A 163 -2.57 -16.75 -3.39
N MET A 164 -2.06 -16.73 -4.60
CA MET A 164 -2.86 -16.76 -5.83
C MET A 164 -2.02 -17.23 -7.02
N ARG A 165 -2.70 -17.48 -8.14
CA ARG A 165 -2.06 -17.76 -9.43
C ARG A 165 -2.22 -16.56 -10.36
N ALA A 166 -1.12 -16.01 -10.86
CA ALA A 166 -1.14 -15.00 -11.90
C ALA A 166 -1.22 -15.70 -13.28
N ARG A 167 -2.24 -15.35 -14.05
CA ARG A 167 -2.38 -15.79 -15.46
C ARG A 167 -1.65 -14.82 -16.36
N PHE A 168 -0.88 -15.35 -17.29
CA PHE A 168 -0.25 -14.57 -18.34
C PHE A 168 -0.97 -14.78 -19.67
N VAL A 169 -1.11 -13.69 -20.40
CA VAL A 169 -1.60 -13.67 -21.77
C VAL A 169 -0.53 -13.08 -22.67
N LEU A 170 -0.35 -13.72 -23.83
CA LEU A 170 0.46 -13.13 -24.89
C LEU A 170 -0.38 -12.08 -25.61
N ALA A 171 0.07 -10.83 -25.66
CA ALA A 171 -0.70 -9.75 -26.24
C ALA A 171 0.17 -8.78 -27.06
N ALA A 172 -0.48 -8.12 -28.02
CA ALA A 172 0.08 -7.08 -28.87
C ALA A 172 -1.01 -6.08 -29.24
N HIS A 173 -0.61 -4.95 -29.85
CA HIS A 173 -1.54 -3.99 -30.44
C HIS A 173 -2.43 -4.68 -31.49
N PRO A 174 -3.73 -4.34 -31.61
CA PRO A 174 -4.65 -4.98 -32.58
C PRO A 174 -4.17 -5.01 -34.03
N ASN A 175 -3.44 -3.98 -34.46
CA ASN A 175 -2.87 -3.88 -35.80
C ASN A 175 -1.49 -4.56 -35.95
N HIS A 176 -1.02 -5.30 -34.93
CA HIS A 176 0.26 -5.98 -35.04
C HIS A 176 0.21 -7.10 -36.08
N PRO A 177 1.26 -7.31 -36.91
CA PRO A 177 1.26 -8.29 -38.00
C PRO A 177 0.91 -9.71 -37.56
N LEU A 178 1.24 -10.10 -36.35
CA LEU A 178 0.88 -11.40 -35.78
C LEU A 178 -0.63 -11.67 -35.76
N HIS A 179 -1.47 -10.64 -35.67
CA HIS A 179 -2.93 -10.79 -35.74
C HIS A 179 -3.45 -11.03 -37.15
N GLN A 180 -2.66 -10.66 -38.18
CA GLN A 180 -3.04 -10.77 -39.57
C GLN A 180 -2.81 -12.14 -40.17
N LEU A 181 -2.10 -13.04 -39.46
CA LEU A 181 -1.80 -14.37 -39.96
C LEU A 181 -3.02 -15.30 -40.07
N GLY A 182 -4.16 -14.95 -39.49
CA GLY A 182 -5.45 -15.66 -39.62
C GLY A 182 -5.47 -17.09 -39.08
N ARG A 183 -4.43 -17.52 -38.36
CA ARG A 183 -4.26 -18.84 -37.77
C ARG A 183 -3.66 -18.77 -36.38
N LYS A 184 -3.67 -19.90 -35.67
CA LYS A 184 -2.95 -20.01 -34.41
C LYS A 184 -1.44 -19.90 -34.63
N LEU A 185 -0.79 -19.12 -33.78
CA LEU A 185 0.62 -18.80 -33.87
C LEU A 185 1.51 -19.91 -33.30
N THR A 186 2.69 -20.03 -33.85
CA THR A 186 3.78 -20.87 -33.36
C THR A 186 4.90 -20.03 -32.77
N MET A 187 5.86 -20.65 -32.08
CA MET A 187 7.04 -19.96 -31.57
C MET A 187 7.89 -19.34 -32.68
N SER A 188 7.93 -19.98 -33.88
CA SER A 188 8.63 -19.47 -35.06
C SER A 188 8.00 -18.17 -35.56
N ASP A 189 6.66 -18.02 -35.49
CA ASP A 189 6.01 -16.77 -35.88
C ASP A 189 6.41 -15.64 -34.92
N LEU A 190 6.52 -15.91 -33.62
CA LEU A 190 6.94 -14.93 -32.63
C LEU A 190 8.41 -14.50 -32.83
N ALA A 191 9.29 -15.44 -33.23
CA ALA A 191 10.71 -15.16 -33.40
C ALA A 191 10.98 -14.09 -34.47
N ALA A 192 10.09 -13.93 -35.45
CA ALA A 192 10.21 -12.92 -36.50
C ALA A 192 9.85 -11.49 -36.05
N HIS A 193 9.35 -11.32 -34.83
CA HIS A 193 8.85 -10.05 -34.32
C HIS A 193 9.49 -9.64 -32.99
N ARG A 194 9.40 -8.34 -32.67
CA ARG A 194 10.03 -7.78 -31.47
C ARG A 194 9.33 -8.22 -30.19
N HIS A 195 10.09 -8.88 -29.32
CA HIS A 195 9.67 -9.26 -27.97
C HIS A 195 10.05 -8.18 -26.95
N LEU A 196 9.08 -7.74 -26.18
CA LEU A 196 9.26 -6.79 -25.09
C LEU A 196 9.46 -7.57 -23.78
N VAL A 197 10.58 -7.36 -23.12
CA VAL A 197 10.97 -8.10 -21.91
C VAL A 197 11.21 -7.14 -20.78
N VAL A 198 10.64 -7.41 -19.61
CA VAL A 198 10.95 -6.67 -18.38
C VAL A 198 12.22 -7.24 -17.77
N ARG A 199 13.16 -6.36 -17.42
CA ARG A 199 14.43 -6.75 -16.79
C ARG A 199 14.19 -7.27 -15.38
N GLU A 200 14.80 -8.39 -15.05
CA GLU A 200 14.88 -8.89 -13.68
C GLU A 200 15.60 -7.89 -12.76
N SER A 201 15.06 -7.66 -11.57
CA SER A 201 15.61 -6.68 -10.62
C SER A 201 16.64 -7.27 -9.66
N GLY A 202 16.78 -8.60 -9.57
CA GLY A 202 17.76 -9.27 -8.73
C GLY A 202 19.21 -9.12 -9.23
N THR A 203 20.16 -9.25 -8.31
CA THR A 203 21.61 -9.23 -8.63
C THR A 203 22.05 -10.49 -9.36
N ARG A 204 21.45 -11.65 -9.02
CA ARG A 204 21.66 -12.94 -9.72
C ARG A 204 20.67 -13.03 -10.88
N ARG A 205 21.02 -12.43 -11.99
CA ARG A 205 20.20 -12.50 -13.20
C ARG A 205 20.32 -13.87 -13.85
N ASP A 206 19.16 -14.51 -14.09
CA ASP A 206 19.14 -15.63 -15.04
C ASP A 206 19.26 -15.04 -16.44
N THR A 207 20.46 -15.17 -17.01
CA THR A 207 20.76 -14.62 -18.34
C THR A 207 20.19 -15.49 -19.47
N ARG A 208 19.58 -16.66 -19.16
CA ARG A 208 18.99 -17.49 -20.18
C ARG A 208 17.68 -16.84 -20.65
N PRO A 209 17.62 -16.45 -21.94
CA PRO A 209 16.38 -15.93 -22.47
C PRO A 209 15.32 -17.03 -22.45
N SER A 210 14.15 -16.75 -21.92
CA SER A 210 12.99 -17.68 -21.98
C SER A 210 12.56 -18.01 -23.40
N MET A 211 13.02 -17.23 -24.38
CA MET A 211 12.86 -17.41 -25.80
C MET A 211 14.07 -16.83 -26.54
N GLU A 212 14.63 -17.55 -27.50
CA GLU A 212 15.65 -17.05 -28.43
C GLU A 212 14.96 -16.22 -29.53
N ILE A 213 14.76 -14.94 -29.26
CA ILE A 213 14.23 -13.96 -30.20
C ILE A 213 15.30 -12.90 -30.41
N GLU A 214 15.74 -12.73 -31.66
CA GLU A 214 16.76 -11.76 -32.03
C GLU A 214 16.30 -10.32 -31.80
N GLN A 215 15.07 -10.01 -32.19
CA GLN A 215 14.51 -8.68 -31.99
C GLN A 215 13.93 -8.58 -30.56
N ARG A 216 14.66 -7.97 -29.65
CA ARG A 216 14.23 -7.82 -28.26
C ARG A 216 14.49 -6.41 -27.73
N TRP A 217 13.48 -5.83 -27.08
CA TRP A 217 13.69 -4.69 -26.19
C TRP A 217 13.60 -5.16 -24.75
N THR A 218 14.59 -4.80 -23.95
CA THR A 218 14.60 -5.06 -22.50
C THR A 218 14.39 -3.74 -21.78
N VAL A 219 13.28 -3.61 -21.08
CA VAL A 219 12.88 -2.41 -20.33
C VAL A 219 12.97 -2.65 -18.83
N GLY A 220 13.10 -1.58 -18.06
CA GLY A 220 13.22 -1.67 -16.60
C GLY A 220 11.89 -1.79 -15.87
N GLN A 221 10.78 -1.44 -16.51
CA GLN A 221 9.46 -1.36 -15.88
C GLN A 221 8.39 -2.04 -16.73
N LEU A 222 7.42 -2.66 -16.07
CA LEU A 222 6.29 -3.31 -16.74
C LEU A 222 5.41 -2.27 -17.47
N SER A 223 5.18 -1.11 -16.88
CA SER A 223 4.42 -0.02 -17.49
C SER A 223 5.00 0.44 -18.85
N THR A 224 6.33 0.53 -18.93
CA THR A 224 7.03 0.84 -20.19
C THR A 224 6.82 -0.26 -21.23
N SER A 225 6.82 -1.53 -20.80
CA SER A 225 6.53 -2.67 -21.70
C SER A 225 5.10 -2.63 -22.22
N ILE A 226 4.12 -2.35 -21.34
CA ILE A 226 2.71 -2.20 -21.70
C ILE A 226 2.52 -1.05 -22.68
N GLU A 227 3.10 0.11 -22.39
CA GLU A 227 3.01 1.28 -23.30
C GLU A 227 3.65 1.01 -24.66
N ALA A 228 4.81 0.36 -24.70
CA ALA A 228 5.44 -0.01 -25.96
C ALA A 228 4.56 -0.98 -26.79
N ALA A 229 3.90 -1.93 -26.13
CA ALA A 229 2.99 -2.85 -26.78
C ALA A 229 1.73 -2.15 -27.31
N THR A 230 1.11 -1.26 -26.53
CA THR A 230 -0.08 -0.48 -26.95
C THR A 230 0.22 0.47 -28.10
N ARG A 231 1.47 0.88 -28.27
CA ARG A 231 1.94 1.68 -29.41
C ARG A 231 2.34 0.82 -30.62
N GLY A 232 2.18 -0.50 -30.54
CA GLY A 232 2.49 -1.41 -31.65
C GLY A 232 3.98 -1.74 -31.84
N HIS A 233 4.83 -1.41 -30.87
CA HIS A 233 6.29 -1.63 -30.98
C HIS A 233 6.73 -3.08 -30.79
N GLY A 234 5.83 -3.98 -30.41
CA GLY A 234 6.12 -5.40 -30.24
C GLY A 234 5.03 -6.12 -29.46
N PHE A 235 5.35 -7.32 -29.02
CA PHE A 235 4.47 -8.15 -28.23
C PHE A 235 5.16 -8.62 -26.93
N ALA A 236 4.37 -9.01 -25.93
CA ALA A 236 4.90 -9.62 -24.72
C ALA A 236 3.89 -10.57 -24.06
N TRP A 237 4.41 -11.37 -23.12
CA TRP A 237 3.61 -12.05 -22.12
C TRP A 237 3.36 -11.10 -20.95
N PHE A 238 2.10 -10.72 -20.76
CA PHE A 238 1.68 -9.83 -19.69
C PHE A 238 0.85 -10.57 -18.66
N PRO A 239 1.02 -10.27 -17.37
CA PRO A 239 0.04 -10.66 -16.38
C PRO A 239 -1.33 -10.05 -16.75
N GLU A 240 -2.36 -10.89 -16.90
CA GLU A 240 -3.67 -10.46 -17.42
C GLU A 240 -4.27 -9.32 -16.60
N GLU A 241 -4.15 -9.39 -15.28
CA GLU A 241 -4.66 -8.38 -14.37
C GLU A 241 -3.94 -7.02 -14.49
N ARG A 242 -2.72 -7.01 -15.03
CA ARG A 242 -1.91 -5.78 -15.23
C ARG A 242 -2.24 -5.07 -16.55
N ILE A 243 -2.94 -5.74 -17.47
CA ILE A 243 -3.37 -5.21 -18.76
C ILE A 243 -4.89 -5.30 -18.95
N ARG A 244 -5.65 -5.47 -17.86
CA ARG A 244 -7.12 -5.60 -17.92
C ARG A 244 -7.78 -4.40 -18.62
N SER A 245 -7.33 -3.18 -18.30
CA SER A 245 -7.82 -1.94 -18.90
C SER A 245 -7.52 -1.87 -20.40
N GLU A 246 -6.33 -2.25 -20.81
CA GLU A 246 -5.89 -2.24 -22.21
C GLU A 246 -6.62 -3.29 -23.04
N LEU A 247 -6.89 -4.47 -22.46
CA LEU A 247 -7.72 -5.50 -23.09
C LEU A 247 -9.17 -5.05 -23.23
N ALA A 248 -9.74 -4.46 -22.18
CA ALA A 248 -11.12 -3.96 -22.18
C ALA A 248 -11.31 -2.80 -23.15
N ALA A 249 -10.34 -1.89 -23.25
CA ALA A 249 -10.34 -0.77 -24.19
C ALA A 249 -9.98 -1.17 -25.63
N GLY A 250 -9.56 -2.42 -25.87
CA GLY A 250 -9.09 -2.88 -27.16
C GLY A 250 -7.74 -2.29 -27.60
N ALA A 251 -7.00 -1.65 -26.69
CA ALA A 251 -5.65 -1.15 -26.95
C ALA A 251 -4.61 -2.30 -27.07
N LEU A 252 -4.87 -3.39 -26.39
CA LEU A 252 -4.17 -4.67 -26.56
C LEU A 252 -5.16 -5.78 -26.90
N LYS A 253 -4.70 -6.76 -27.67
CA LYS A 253 -5.47 -7.96 -28.02
C LYS A 253 -4.61 -9.20 -27.80
N ALA A 254 -5.23 -10.24 -27.21
CA ALA A 254 -4.55 -11.52 -27.00
C ALA A 254 -4.21 -12.19 -28.32
N LEU A 255 -3.00 -12.72 -28.42
CA LEU A 255 -2.50 -13.43 -29.59
C LEU A 255 -2.86 -14.94 -29.48
N PRO A 256 -3.45 -15.55 -30.52
CA PRO A 256 -3.91 -16.92 -30.49
C PRO A 256 -2.73 -17.90 -30.69
N MET A 257 -2.22 -18.47 -29.62
CA MET A 257 -1.16 -19.48 -29.70
C MET A 257 -1.71 -20.88 -29.99
N ARG A 258 -0.94 -21.70 -30.73
CA ARG A 258 -1.22 -23.11 -30.93
C ARG A 258 -1.01 -23.92 -29.66
N GLU A 259 0.09 -23.66 -28.98
CA GLU A 259 0.50 -24.30 -27.74
C GLU A 259 1.01 -23.23 -26.77
N GLY A 260 0.85 -23.48 -25.46
CA GLY A 260 1.33 -22.54 -24.42
C GLY A 260 0.61 -21.19 -24.41
N ALA A 261 -0.65 -21.14 -24.88
CA ALA A 261 -1.46 -19.91 -24.86
C ALA A 261 -1.67 -19.36 -23.46
N GLU A 262 -1.68 -20.21 -22.47
CA GLU A 262 -1.83 -19.86 -21.06
C GLU A 262 -0.59 -20.24 -20.28
N ARG A 263 -0.09 -19.29 -19.51
CA ARG A 263 0.98 -19.51 -18.54
C ARG A 263 0.48 -19.02 -17.19
N PHE A 264 0.84 -19.76 -16.16
CA PHE A 264 0.48 -19.42 -14.80
C PHE A 264 1.73 -19.36 -13.93
N VAL A 265 1.78 -18.40 -13.04
CA VAL A 265 2.81 -18.28 -12.02
C VAL A 265 2.13 -18.28 -10.67
N GLU A 266 2.55 -19.17 -9.79
CA GLU A 266 2.10 -19.20 -8.40
C GLU A 266 2.74 -18.03 -7.65
N LEU A 267 1.95 -17.33 -6.85
CA LEU A 267 2.43 -16.30 -5.93
C LEU A 267 2.24 -16.78 -4.50
N TYR A 268 3.24 -16.52 -3.70
CA TYR A 268 3.32 -16.90 -2.29
C TYR A 268 3.44 -15.65 -1.42
N LEU A 269 2.84 -15.70 -0.24
CA LEU A 269 3.05 -14.72 0.81
C LEU A 269 4.14 -15.26 1.74
N VAL A 270 5.25 -14.55 1.83
CA VAL A 270 6.47 -14.98 2.52
C VAL A 270 6.86 -13.93 3.56
N PHE A 271 7.02 -14.34 4.82
CA PHE A 271 7.56 -13.49 5.87
C PHE A 271 9.09 -13.60 5.90
N ALA A 272 9.77 -12.48 6.15
CA ALA A 272 11.22 -12.52 6.42
C ALA A 272 11.53 -13.33 7.69
N ASP A 273 10.71 -13.17 8.73
CA ASP A 273 10.71 -13.97 9.95
C ASP A 273 9.28 -13.99 10.50
N ARG A 274 8.60 -15.13 10.38
CA ARG A 274 7.19 -15.26 10.78
C ARG A 274 7.00 -15.16 12.29
N ASP A 275 7.95 -15.68 13.06
CA ASP A 275 7.84 -15.73 14.51
C ASP A 275 8.14 -14.35 15.11
N ALA A 276 9.12 -13.66 14.57
CA ALA A 276 9.51 -12.32 14.98
C ALA A 276 8.64 -11.20 14.37
N ALA A 277 7.78 -11.51 13.39
CA ALA A 277 6.90 -10.51 12.78
C ALA A 277 5.95 -9.90 13.81
N GLY A 278 5.87 -8.58 13.83
CA GLY A 278 4.97 -7.84 14.70
C GLY A 278 3.51 -7.94 14.28
N SER A 279 2.63 -7.36 15.09
CA SER A 279 1.18 -7.41 14.88
C SER A 279 0.75 -6.75 13.57
N GLY A 280 1.40 -5.66 13.17
CA GLY A 280 1.11 -4.94 11.94
C GLY A 280 1.42 -5.77 10.70
N THR A 281 2.62 -6.37 10.61
CA THR A 281 3.01 -7.24 9.49
C THR A 281 2.08 -8.45 9.37
N LYS A 282 1.72 -9.08 10.49
CA LYS A 282 0.77 -10.20 10.51
C LYS A 282 -0.61 -9.75 10.02
N ARG A 283 -1.10 -8.60 10.49
CA ARG A 283 -2.40 -8.04 10.07
C ARG A 283 -2.43 -7.68 8.59
N LEU A 284 -1.37 -7.06 8.08
CA LEU A 284 -1.26 -6.76 6.64
C LEU A 284 -1.28 -8.04 5.79
N ALA A 285 -0.58 -9.10 6.24
CA ALA A 285 -0.60 -10.40 5.59
C ALA A 285 -2.00 -11.03 5.57
N GLU A 286 -2.78 -10.88 6.64
CA GLU A 286 -4.18 -11.33 6.70
C GLU A 286 -5.04 -10.54 5.71
N ILE A 287 -4.94 -9.21 5.70
CA ILE A 287 -5.68 -8.34 4.77
C ILE A 287 -5.39 -8.74 3.32
N ILE A 288 -4.14 -8.97 2.97
CA ILE A 288 -3.77 -9.41 1.62
C ILE A 288 -4.45 -10.74 1.26
N ARG A 289 -4.48 -11.73 2.17
CA ARG A 289 -5.17 -13.00 1.94
C ARG A 289 -6.68 -12.83 1.79
N GLU A 290 -7.30 -12.07 2.69
CA GLU A 290 -8.73 -11.78 2.66
C GLU A 290 -9.15 -11.12 1.35
N GLU A 291 -8.40 -10.09 0.91
CA GLU A 291 -8.71 -9.35 -0.31
C GLU A 291 -8.51 -10.21 -1.57
N VAL A 292 -7.48 -11.05 -1.62
CA VAL A 292 -7.26 -11.99 -2.73
C VAL A 292 -8.43 -12.99 -2.83
N VAL A 293 -8.87 -13.57 -1.71
CA VAL A 293 -10.02 -14.50 -1.70
C VAL A 293 -11.29 -13.79 -2.12
N ARG A 294 -11.51 -12.57 -1.66
CA ARG A 294 -12.72 -11.78 -1.95
C ARG A 294 -12.81 -11.36 -3.42
N THR A 295 -11.70 -10.90 -3.99
CA THR A 295 -11.70 -10.26 -5.33
C THR A 295 -11.24 -11.17 -6.46
N CYS A 296 -10.44 -12.20 -6.18
CA CYS A 296 -9.91 -13.13 -7.16
C CYS A 296 -10.24 -14.60 -6.81
N PRO A 297 -11.50 -14.98 -6.56
CA PRO A 297 -11.85 -16.32 -6.06
C PRO A 297 -11.47 -17.45 -7.01
N THR A 298 -11.43 -17.21 -8.31
CA THR A 298 -11.00 -18.20 -9.32
C THR A 298 -9.50 -18.44 -9.30
N LEU A 299 -8.72 -17.44 -8.93
CA LEU A 299 -7.26 -17.51 -8.83
C LEU A 299 -6.82 -18.01 -7.44
N ALA A 300 -7.63 -17.78 -6.40
CA ALA A 300 -7.38 -18.24 -5.03
C ALA A 300 -7.74 -19.73 -4.79
N ARG A 301 -8.85 -20.24 -5.36
CA ARG A 301 -9.38 -21.59 -5.08
C ARG A 301 -8.48 -22.76 -5.44
N ARG A 302 -7.43 -22.58 -6.24
CA ARG A 302 -6.49 -23.67 -6.56
C ARG A 302 -5.35 -23.80 -5.54
N ALA A 303 -5.03 -22.77 -4.78
CA ALA A 303 -4.04 -22.83 -3.71
C ALA A 303 -4.50 -23.75 -2.55
N ASP A 304 -5.80 -23.80 -2.23
CA ASP A 304 -6.36 -24.68 -1.18
C ASP A 304 -6.42 -26.16 -1.54
N ARG A 305 -6.60 -26.48 -2.81
CA ARG A 305 -6.69 -27.90 -3.24
C ARG A 305 -5.36 -28.64 -3.20
N GLN A 306 -4.24 -27.94 -3.19
CA GLN A 306 -2.91 -28.56 -3.11
C GLN A 306 -2.55 -28.93 -1.67
N ARG A 307 -2.99 -28.17 -0.67
CA ARG A 307 -2.82 -28.53 0.75
C ARG A 307 -3.48 -29.87 1.13
N HIS A 308 -4.59 -30.22 0.48
CA HIS A 308 -5.30 -31.49 0.74
C HIS A 308 -4.68 -32.69 0.02
N ARG A 309 -3.78 -32.50 -0.94
CA ARG A 309 -3.08 -33.59 -1.64
C ARG A 309 -1.71 -33.93 -1.06
N GLU A 310 -1.10 -33.03 -0.32
CA GLU A 310 0.19 -33.25 0.36
C GLU A 310 0.02 -33.72 1.82
N SER A 311 -1.24 -33.80 2.30
CA SER A 311 -1.60 -34.26 3.65
C SER A 311 -2.24 -35.67 3.67
N VAL A 312 -2.18 -36.44 2.56
CA VAL A 312 -2.64 -37.84 2.47
C VAL A 312 -1.53 -38.76 2.11
#